data_d8f28e3de8cba4936e958156a160ca29
#
_entry.id   d8f28e3de8cba4936e958156a160ca29
#
_cell.length_a   1.000
_cell.length_b   1.000
_cell.length_c   1.000
_cell.angle_alpha   90.00
_cell.angle_beta   90.00
_cell.angle_gamma   90.00
#
_symmetry.space_group_name_H-M   'P 1'
#
loop_
_entity.id
_entity.type
_entity.pdbx_description
1 polymer ?
#
loop_
_entity_poly.entity_id
_entity_poly.type
_entity_poly.pdbx_seq_one_letter_code
_entity_poly.pdbx_strand_id
1 'polypeptide(L)'
;IGTVLGVLNGVSIAILKVPFIVTTLGTLSIYRGLIYFVSDGKQVYSNEFSEDFLSLIHYKFLSLSFLFWLAVAAFIVIYVLLNHTRFGRNLYSLGGNPDAAKYIGISENKYIILAYSISGFFAGLCGYLWVARYSVASTQIAIGFELTVISACVVGGISVMGGVGTVLGCVLGALLIGLIRNALPAVDISQFWQLAISGAIILMAIIINTKTEQRKEKTIMVEN
;
A
#
# COMPACT_ATOMS: atom_id res chain seq x y z
N ILE A 1 16.70 -0.31 3.53
CA ILE A 1 16.43 -1.44 2.61
C ILE A 1 15.14 -1.16 1.83
N GLY A 2 13.96 -1.03 2.46
CA GLY A 2 12.67 -0.85 1.75
C GLY A 2 12.68 0.28 0.72
N THR A 3 13.23 1.45 1.06
CA THR A 3 13.39 2.58 0.13
C THR A 3 14.23 2.21 -1.10
N VAL A 4 15.34 1.49 -0.92
CA VAL A 4 16.21 1.06 -2.02
C VAL A 4 15.46 0.12 -2.96
N LEU A 5 14.73 -0.85 -2.42
CA LEU A 5 13.90 -1.77 -3.21
C LEU A 5 12.78 -1.02 -3.95
N GLY A 6 12.20 -0.01 -3.30
CA GLY A 6 11.23 0.90 -3.94
C GLY A 6 11.84 1.69 -5.11
N VAL A 7 13.06 2.23 -4.93
CA VAL A 7 13.79 2.91 -6.02
C VAL A 7 14.05 1.97 -7.19
N LEU A 8 14.47 0.73 -6.94
CA LEU A 8 14.70 -0.26 -7.99
C LEU A 8 13.42 -0.52 -8.81
N ASN A 9 12.27 -0.66 -8.16
CA ASN A 9 10.99 -0.78 -8.85
C ASN A 9 10.67 0.48 -9.66
N GLY A 10 10.83 1.65 -9.05
CA GLY A 10 10.58 2.94 -9.70
C GLY A 10 11.46 3.16 -10.94
N VAL A 11 12.74 2.80 -10.87
CA VAL A 11 13.69 2.89 -11.99
C VAL A 11 13.28 1.93 -13.11
N SER A 12 12.93 0.69 -12.77
CA SER A 12 12.51 -0.31 -13.75
C SER A 12 11.26 0.15 -14.53
N ILE A 13 10.31 0.76 -13.86
CA ILE A 13 9.09 1.28 -14.49
C ILE A 13 9.38 2.57 -15.26
N ALA A 14 10.05 3.54 -14.65
CA ALA A 14 10.23 4.87 -15.22
C ALA A 14 11.23 4.89 -16.37
N ILE A 15 12.37 4.20 -16.23
CA ILE A 15 13.48 4.26 -17.19
C ILE A 15 13.41 3.12 -18.19
N LEU A 16 13.21 1.87 -17.71
CA LEU A 16 13.14 0.70 -18.61
C LEU A 16 11.76 0.55 -19.27
N LYS A 17 10.77 1.38 -18.86
CA LYS A 17 9.40 1.41 -19.42
C LYS A 17 8.67 0.05 -19.32
N VAL A 18 9.03 -0.76 -18.32
CA VAL A 18 8.33 -2.02 -18.07
C VAL A 18 6.97 -1.72 -17.43
N PRO A 19 5.88 -2.38 -17.85
CA PRO A 19 4.58 -2.20 -17.22
C PRO A 19 4.63 -2.40 -15.70
N PHE A 20 4.00 -1.52 -14.94
CA PHE A 20 4.09 -1.50 -13.48
C PHE A 20 3.64 -2.81 -12.82
N ILE A 21 2.59 -3.45 -13.32
CA ILE A 21 2.09 -4.73 -12.80
C ILE A 21 3.15 -5.84 -12.98
N VAL A 22 3.76 -5.91 -14.17
CA VAL A 22 4.78 -6.93 -14.48
C VAL A 22 6.02 -6.72 -13.61
N THR A 23 6.46 -5.47 -13.48
CA THR A 23 7.62 -5.12 -12.64
C THR A 23 7.37 -5.52 -11.19
N THR A 24 6.24 -5.11 -10.61
CA THR A 24 5.97 -5.35 -9.19
C THR A 24 5.74 -6.82 -8.86
N LEU A 25 5.08 -7.60 -9.74
CA LEU A 25 4.93 -9.04 -9.55
C LEU A 25 6.26 -9.79 -9.74
N GLY A 26 7.06 -9.38 -10.72
CA GLY A 26 8.38 -9.95 -10.94
C GLY A 26 9.33 -9.70 -9.75
N THR A 27 9.40 -8.46 -9.28
CA THR A 27 10.23 -8.11 -8.11
C THR A 27 9.71 -8.72 -6.81
N LEU A 28 8.40 -8.88 -6.64
CA LEU A 28 7.82 -9.62 -5.51
C LEU A 28 8.40 -11.04 -5.44
N SER A 29 8.42 -11.75 -6.58
CA SER A 29 8.98 -13.10 -6.65
C SER A 29 10.48 -13.12 -6.40
N ILE A 30 11.23 -12.15 -6.96
CA ILE A 30 12.68 -12.02 -6.73
C ILE A 30 12.96 -11.76 -5.25
N TYR A 31 12.26 -10.82 -4.62
CA TYR A 31 12.50 -10.47 -3.21
C TYR A 31 12.14 -11.63 -2.28
N ARG A 32 11.07 -12.38 -2.58
CA ARG A 32 10.76 -13.61 -1.83
C ARG A 32 11.83 -14.67 -1.99
N GLY A 33 12.31 -14.90 -3.20
CA GLY A 33 13.42 -15.83 -3.45
C GLY A 33 14.68 -15.44 -2.69
N LEU A 34 15.02 -14.14 -2.67
CA LEU A 34 16.16 -13.63 -1.91
C LEU A 34 15.98 -13.81 -0.39
N ILE A 35 14.77 -13.60 0.14
CA ILE A 35 14.48 -13.84 1.56
C ILE A 35 14.71 -15.32 1.89
N TYR A 36 14.19 -16.25 1.09
CA TYR A 36 14.42 -17.68 1.30
C TYR A 36 15.91 -18.05 1.22
N PHE A 37 16.62 -17.49 0.26
CA PHE A 37 18.06 -17.74 0.09
C PHE A 37 18.88 -17.24 1.28
N VAL A 38 18.59 -16.01 1.78
CA VAL A 38 19.35 -15.41 2.89
C VAL A 38 18.99 -16.04 4.23
N SER A 39 17.71 -16.40 4.44
CA SER A 39 17.25 -16.98 5.70
C SER A 39 17.42 -18.50 5.80
N ASP A 40 17.79 -19.16 4.67
CA ASP A 40 17.79 -20.62 4.57
C ASP A 40 16.45 -21.25 4.99
N GLY A 41 15.36 -20.52 4.77
CA GLY A 41 14.01 -20.89 5.18
C GLY A 41 13.75 -20.86 6.69
N LYS A 42 14.72 -20.43 7.50
CA LYS A 42 14.59 -20.35 8.96
C LYS A 42 13.69 -19.19 9.37
N GLN A 43 12.99 -19.41 10.47
CA GLN A 43 12.19 -18.39 11.15
C GLN A 43 12.96 -17.90 12.37
N VAL A 44 12.87 -16.60 12.66
CA VAL A 44 13.44 -15.97 13.85
C VAL A 44 12.32 -15.75 14.85
N TYR A 45 12.52 -16.21 16.08
CA TYR A 45 11.53 -16.13 17.14
C TYR A 45 11.91 -15.09 18.21
N SER A 46 10.97 -14.81 19.09
CA SER A 46 11.05 -13.77 20.11
C SER A 46 12.32 -13.83 20.99
N ASN A 47 12.85 -15.02 21.27
CA ASN A 47 14.06 -15.21 22.07
C ASN A 47 15.37 -14.81 21.38
N GLU A 48 15.31 -14.55 20.06
CA GLU A 48 16.47 -14.15 19.25
C GLU A 48 16.50 -12.63 19.00
N PHE A 49 15.46 -11.90 19.40
CA PHE A 49 15.41 -10.45 19.29
C PHE A 49 15.95 -9.77 20.52
N SER A 50 16.59 -8.60 20.37
CA SER A 50 17.00 -7.79 21.51
C SER A 50 15.79 -7.20 22.22
N GLU A 51 15.89 -7.03 23.55
CA GLU A 51 14.82 -6.43 24.36
C GLU A 51 14.49 -5.01 23.91
N ASP A 52 15.50 -4.24 23.50
CA ASP A 52 15.32 -2.89 22.97
C ASP A 52 14.45 -2.86 21.69
N PHE A 53 14.60 -3.86 20.82
CA PHE A 53 13.79 -3.97 19.61
C PHE A 53 12.32 -4.19 19.93
N LEU A 54 12.02 -5.02 20.93
CA LEU A 54 10.66 -5.33 21.34
C LEU A 54 10.02 -4.25 22.21
N SER A 55 10.82 -3.55 23.01
CA SER A 55 10.35 -2.52 23.96
C SER A 55 9.67 -1.33 23.28
N LEU A 56 10.11 -0.95 22.07
CA LEU A 56 9.56 0.16 21.30
C LEU A 56 8.04 0.04 21.08
N ILE A 57 7.51 -1.17 20.96
CA ILE A 57 6.09 -1.39 20.68
C ILE A 57 5.25 -1.50 21.96
N HIS A 58 5.87 -1.93 23.06
CA HIS A 58 5.19 -2.02 24.35
C HIS A 58 4.99 -0.65 25.02
N TYR A 59 5.67 0.39 24.49
CA TYR A 59 5.50 1.75 25.00
C TYR A 59 4.08 2.26 24.71
N LYS A 60 3.37 2.65 25.78
CA LYS A 60 2.04 3.26 25.70
C LYS A 60 2.15 4.75 26.00
N PHE A 61 1.70 5.58 25.10
CA PHE A 61 1.57 7.02 25.32
C PHE A 61 0.08 7.39 25.34
N LEU A 62 -0.38 8.09 26.37
CA LEU A 62 -1.79 8.42 26.61
C LEU A 62 -2.73 7.19 26.53
N SER A 63 -2.35 6.07 27.15
CA SER A 63 -3.09 4.79 27.14
C SER A 63 -3.23 4.12 25.76
N LEU A 64 -2.70 4.72 24.69
CA LEU A 64 -2.70 4.17 23.33
C LEU A 64 -1.34 3.58 22.97
N SER A 65 -1.35 2.56 22.13
CA SER A 65 -0.14 1.91 21.63
C SER A 65 0.69 2.90 20.80
N PHE A 66 2.01 2.84 20.90
CA PHE A 66 2.94 3.58 20.03
C PHE A 66 2.63 3.40 18.54
N LEU A 67 2.19 2.21 18.12
CA LEU A 67 1.76 1.92 16.75
C LEU A 67 0.63 2.84 16.26
N PHE A 68 -0.31 3.17 17.14
CA PHE A 68 -1.41 4.08 16.79
C PHE A 68 -0.88 5.47 16.47
N TRP A 69 0.00 6.01 17.31
CA TRP A 69 0.60 7.34 17.10
C TRP A 69 1.46 7.39 15.84
N LEU A 70 2.17 6.31 15.54
CA LEU A 70 2.97 6.20 14.33
C LEU A 70 2.08 6.13 13.07
N ALA A 71 0.95 5.43 13.13
CA ALA A 71 -0.03 5.42 12.05
C ALA A 71 -0.65 6.80 11.82
N VAL A 72 -0.98 7.53 12.90
CA VAL A 72 -1.48 8.92 12.82
C VAL A 72 -0.41 9.84 12.22
N ALA A 73 0.84 9.71 12.65
CA ALA A 73 1.95 10.50 12.10
C ALA A 73 2.15 10.21 10.61
N ALA A 74 2.15 8.94 10.20
CA ALA A 74 2.25 8.55 8.79
C ALA A 74 1.07 9.12 7.97
N PHE A 75 -0.15 9.06 8.50
CA PHE A 75 -1.32 9.67 7.88
C PHE A 75 -1.12 11.19 7.67
N ILE A 76 -0.70 11.91 8.70
CA ILE A 76 -0.49 13.36 8.61
C ILE A 76 0.58 13.69 7.58
N VAL A 77 1.71 12.96 7.59
CA VAL A 77 2.81 13.16 6.63
C VAL A 77 2.31 12.96 5.19
N ILE A 78 1.62 11.86 4.90
CA ILE A 78 1.11 11.57 3.55
C ILE A 78 0.00 12.56 3.16
N TYR A 79 -0.87 12.93 4.09
CA TYR A 79 -1.92 13.92 3.87
C TYR A 79 -1.34 15.28 3.46
N VAL A 80 -0.36 15.77 4.19
CA VAL A 80 0.33 17.04 3.87
C VAL A 80 1.09 16.92 2.55
N LEU A 81 1.80 15.82 2.35
CA LEU A 81 2.59 15.59 1.14
C LEU A 81 1.73 15.55 -0.13
N LEU A 82 0.57 14.89 -0.09
CA LEU A 82 -0.31 14.78 -1.25
C LEU A 82 -1.18 16.02 -1.46
N ASN A 83 -1.73 16.61 -0.40
CA ASN A 83 -2.70 17.69 -0.55
C ASN A 83 -2.06 19.09 -0.55
N HIS A 84 -0.93 19.30 0.14
CA HIS A 84 -0.37 20.63 0.36
C HIS A 84 0.96 20.87 -0.35
N THR A 85 1.57 19.86 -1.01
CA THR A 85 2.85 20.04 -1.71
C THR A 85 2.70 20.04 -3.23
N ARG A 86 3.73 20.57 -3.91
CA ARG A 86 3.85 20.47 -5.37
C ARG A 86 4.00 19.02 -5.83
N PHE A 87 4.57 18.16 -4.99
CA PHE A 87 4.72 16.74 -5.28
C PHE A 87 3.37 16.08 -5.50
N GLY A 88 2.43 16.25 -4.57
CA GLY A 88 1.10 15.65 -4.66
C GLY A 88 0.33 16.17 -5.88
N ARG A 89 0.30 17.50 -6.09
CA ARG A 89 -0.38 18.08 -7.27
C ARG A 89 0.12 17.52 -8.59
N ASN A 90 1.43 17.40 -8.74
CA ASN A 90 2.03 16.88 -9.96
C ASN A 90 1.78 15.37 -10.12
N LEU A 91 1.73 14.63 -9.00
CA LEU A 91 1.40 13.21 -9.01
C LEU A 91 -0.05 12.96 -9.47
N TYR A 92 -1.01 13.74 -8.97
CA TYR A 92 -2.41 13.69 -9.41
C TYR A 92 -2.56 14.09 -10.89
N SER A 93 -1.83 15.12 -11.34
CA SER A 93 -1.84 15.55 -12.74
C SER A 93 -1.31 14.47 -13.67
N LEU A 94 -0.21 13.81 -13.30
CA LEU A 94 0.34 12.67 -14.05
C LEU A 94 -0.61 11.48 -14.11
N GLY A 95 -1.31 11.19 -13.00
CA GLY A 95 -2.27 10.10 -12.96
C GLY A 95 -3.54 10.39 -13.76
N GLY A 96 -3.94 11.67 -13.88
CA GLY A 96 -5.14 12.07 -14.60
C GLY A 96 -4.93 12.16 -16.11
N ASN A 97 -3.86 12.80 -16.55
CA ASN A 97 -3.48 12.88 -17.97
C ASN A 97 -1.96 13.01 -18.10
N PRO A 98 -1.25 11.90 -18.34
CA PRO A 98 0.21 11.89 -18.46
C PRO A 98 0.74 12.78 -19.58
N ASP A 99 0.05 12.83 -20.72
CA ASP A 99 0.50 13.63 -21.88
C ASP A 99 0.36 15.12 -21.59
N ALA A 100 -0.78 15.58 -21.07
CA ALA A 100 -0.96 16.96 -20.67
C ALA A 100 0.07 17.39 -19.60
N ALA A 101 0.35 16.51 -18.65
CA ALA A 101 1.35 16.75 -17.61
C ALA A 101 2.77 16.94 -18.19
N LYS A 102 3.14 16.17 -19.22
CA LYS A 102 4.41 16.34 -19.94
C LYS A 102 4.50 17.68 -20.66
N TYR A 103 3.42 18.14 -21.29
CA TYR A 103 3.41 19.45 -21.99
C TYR A 103 3.67 20.63 -21.07
N ILE A 104 3.26 20.55 -19.80
CA ILE A 104 3.54 21.58 -18.79
C ILE A 104 4.86 21.35 -18.04
N GLY A 105 5.73 20.45 -18.53
CA GLY A 105 7.08 20.23 -18.01
C GLY A 105 7.17 19.30 -16.79
N ILE A 106 6.14 18.53 -16.45
CA ILE A 106 6.20 17.56 -15.35
C ILE A 106 6.94 16.30 -15.81
N SER A 107 8.06 15.99 -15.15
CA SER A 107 8.87 14.82 -15.46
C SER A 107 8.25 13.55 -14.87
N GLU A 108 7.58 12.75 -15.72
CA GLU A 108 6.95 11.47 -15.34
C GLU A 108 7.92 10.55 -14.59
N ASN A 109 9.12 10.34 -15.14
CA ASN A 109 10.11 9.43 -14.57
C ASN A 109 10.47 9.78 -13.14
N LYS A 110 10.70 11.08 -12.86
CA LYS A 110 11.04 11.57 -11.52
C LYS A 110 9.94 11.27 -10.51
N TYR A 111 8.68 11.51 -10.87
CA TYR A 111 7.55 11.33 -9.95
C TYR A 111 7.23 9.86 -9.71
N ILE A 112 7.39 9.00 -10.73
CA ILE A 112 7.27 7.55 -10.57
C ILE A 112 8.32 7.04 -9.58
N ILE A 113 9.61 7.38 -9.79
CA ILE A 113 10.69 6.93 -8.91
C ILE A 113 10.45 7.41 -7.47
N LEU A 114 10.07 8.67 -7.27
CA LEU A 114 9.77 9.20 -5.95
C LEU A 114 8.58 8.50 -5.28
N ALA A 115 7.51 8.25 -6.02
CA ALA A 115 6.33 7.57 -5.49
C ALA A 115 6.66 6.14 -5.02
N TYR A 116 7.39 5.37 -5.84
CA TYR A 116 7.84 4.02 -5.46
C TYR A 116 8.86 4.05 -4.32
N SER A 117 9.72 5.06 -4.24
CA SER A 117 10.67 5.23 -3.13
C SER A 117 9.95 5.46 -1.80
N ILE A 118 8.94 6.35 -1.79
CA ILE A 118 8.11 6.64 -0.62
C ILE A 118 7.30 5.40 -0.22
N SER A 119 6.69 4.72 -1.19
CA SER A 119 5.98 3.46 -0.96
C SER A 119 6.90 2.40 -0.34
N GLY A 120 8.10 2.23 -0.89
CA GLY A 120 9.11 1.30 -0.37
C GLY A 120 9.57 1.65 1.06
N PHE A 121 9.69 2.95 1.37
CA PHE A 121 10.00 3.39 2.74
C PHE A 121 8.90 2.95 3.72
N PHE A 122 7.65 3.24 3.42
CA PHE A 122 6.53 2.84 4.28
C PHE A 122 6.36 1.32 4.35
N ALA A 123 6.58 0.61 3.25
CA ALA A 123 6.56 -0.86 3.26
C ALA A 123 7.64 -1.45 4.19
N GLY A 124 8.87 -0.91 4.14
CA GLY A 124 9.94 -1.31 5.04
C GLY A 124 9.64 -0.98 6.52
N LEU A 125 9.03 0.18 6.78
CA LEU A 125 8.57 0.57 8.11
C LEU A 125 7.48 -0.38 8.62
N CYS A 126 6.48 -0.69 7.78
CA CYS A 126 5.43 -1.66 8.13
C CYS A 126 6.00 -3.06 8.41
N GLY A 127 6.99 -3.52 7.61
CA GLY A 127 7.66 -4.80 7.85
C GLY A 127 8.38 -4.85 9.20
N TYR A 128 9.11 -3.79 9.55
CA TYR A 128 9.73 -3.64 10.87
C TYR A 128 8.70 -3.71 12.00
N LEU A 129 7.63 -2.92 11.90
CA LEU A 129 6.57 -2.86 12.91
C LEU A 129 5.81 -4.19 13.03
N TRP A 130 5.63 -4.91 11.92
CA TRP A 130 5.00 -6.21 11.92
C TRP A 130 5.81 -7.23 12.73
N VAL A 131 7.12 -7.33 12.42
CA VAL A 131 8.01 -8.24 13.14
C VAL A 131 8.07 -7.89 14.62
N ALA A 132 8.21 -6.62 14.95
CA ALA A 132 8.24 -6.16 16.33
C ALA A 132 6.91 -6.45 17.06
N ARG A 133 5.75 -6.30 16.40
CA ARG A 133 4.41 -6.55 16.99
C ARG A 133 4.14 -8.02 17.29
N TYR A 134 4.56 -8.91 16.40
CA TYR A 134 4.28 -10.33 16.52
C TYR A 134 5.46 -11.13 17.06
N SER A 135 6.63 -10.49 17.20
CA SER A 135 7.87 -11.10 17.70
C SER A 135 8.28 -12.36 16.93
N VAL A 136 7.94 -12.40 15.65
CA VAL A 136 8.28 -13.50 14.73
C VAL A 136 8.64 -12.91 13.37
N ALA A 137 9.81 -13.29 12.84
CA ALA A 137 10.17 -13.03 11.44
C ALA A 137 10.13 -14.36 10.67
N SER A 138 9.24 -14.44 9.70
CA SER A 138 9.04 -15.61 8.85
C SER A 138 9.08 -15.22 7.38
N THR A 139 9.57 -16.11 6.53
CA THR A 139 9.57 -15.94 5.07
C THR A 139 8.16 -15.85 4.47
N GLN A 140 7.15 -16.28 5.22
CA GLN A 140 5.75 -16.30 4.79
C GLN A 140 4.93 -15.09 5.27
N ILE A 141 5.57 -14.12 5.93
CA ILE A 141 4.88 -12.90 6.38
C ILE A 141 4.27 -12.16 5.19
N ALA A 142 3.06 -11.65 5.41
CA ALA A 142 2.34 -10.79 4.47
C ALA A 142 2.06 -11.39 3.07
N ILE A 143 1.98 -12.72 2.94
CA ILE A 143 1.52 -13.35 1.67
C ILE A 143 0.07 -12.93 1.40
N GLY A 144 -0.17 -12.38 0.19
CA GLY A 144 -1.50 -11.89 -0.21
C GLY A 144 -1.93 -10.58 0.44
N PHE A 145 -1.07 -9.97 1.27
CA PHE A 145 -1.39 -8.70 1.92
C PHE A 145 -1.47 -7.54 0.92
N GLU A 146 -0.74 -7.64 -0.20
CA GLU A 146 -0.81 -6.71 -1.32
C GLU A 146 -2.24 -6.54 -1.86
N LEU A 147 -2.98 -7.65 -2.00
CA LEU A 147 -4.37 -7.61 -2.45
C LEU A 147 -5.28 -6.92 -1.42
N THR A 148 -5.01 -7.12 -0.15
CA THR A 148 -5.75 -6.45 0.94
C THR A 148 -5.55 -4.93 0.91
N VAL A 149 -4.31 -4.48 0.69
CA VAL A 149 -3.99 -3.05 0.62
C VAL A 149 -4.64 -2.42 -0.61
N ILE A 150 -4.54 -3.07 -1.79
CA ILE A 150 -5.20 -2.59 -3.01
C ILE A 150 -6.71 -2.46 -2.78
N SER A 151 -7.32 -3.46 -2.16
CA SER A 151 -8.76 -3.44 -1.84
C SER A 151 -9.14 -2.29 -0.94
N ALA A 152 -8.36 -2.04 0.11
CA ALA A 152 -8.58 -0.93 1.03
C ALA A 152 -8.52 0.42 0.29
N CYS A 153 -7.57 0.58 -0.62
CA CYS A 153 -7.46 1.78 -1.45
C CYS A 153 -8.65 1.95 -2.40
N VAL A 154 -9.05 0.89 -3.10
CA VAL A 154 -10.19 0.93 -4.05
C VAL A 154 -11.51 1.17 -3.33
N VAL A 155 -11.76 0.48 -2.22
CA VAL A 155 -12.94 0.72 -1.34
C VAL A 155 -12.92 2.15 -0.81
N GLY A 156 -11.73 2.70 -0.51
CA GLY A 156 -11.53 4.09 -0.12
C GLY A 156 -11.71 5.11 -1.25
N GLY A 157 -12.02 4.67 -2.49
CA GLY A 157 -12.30 5.54 -3.63
C GLY A 157 -11.04 6.02 -4.38
N ILE A 158 -9.92 5.29 -4.25
CA ILE A 158 -8.74 5.54 -5.09
C ILE A 158 -8.94 4.85 -6.43
N SER A 159 -8.81 5.61 -7.53
CA SER A 159 -8.88 5.07 -8.88
C SER A 159 -7.67 4.21 -9.21
N VAL A 160 -7.92 3.02 -9.77
CA VAL A 160 -6.86 2.13 -10.28
C VAL A 160 -6.19 2.72 -11.52
N MET A 161 -6.91 3.53 -12.30
CA MET A 161 -6.38 4.22 -13.48
C MET A 161 -5.52 5.43 -13.12
N GLY A 162 -5.57 5.90 -11.86
CA GLY A 162 -4.80 7.04 -11.36
C GLY A 162 -5.60 8.34 -11.37
N GLY A 163 -4.95 9.42 -10.94
CA GLY A 163 -5.47 10.79 -10.96
C GLY A 163 -6.56 11.13 -9.95
N VAL A 164 -7.25 10.16 -9.40
CA VAL A 164 -8.37 10.35 -8.46
C VAL A 164 -8.17 9.53 -7.19
N GLY A 165 -8.41 10.16 -6.05
CA GLY A 165 -8.35 9.52 -4.74
C GLY A 165 -8.11 10.53 -3.64
N THR A 166 -8.40 10.12 -2.40
CA THR A 166 -8.14 10.95 -1.22
C THR A 166 -7.46 10.13 -0.13
N VAL A 167 -6.58 10.76 0.64
CA VAL A 167 -5.91 10.09 1.76
C VAL A 167 -6.91 9.67 2.83
N LEU A 168 -7.91 10.51 3.11
CA LEU A 168 -9.00 10.18 4.05
C LEU A 168 -9.81 8.96 3.59
N GLY A 169 -10.14 8.91 2.29
CA GLY A 169 -10.81 7.74 1.72
C GLY A 169 -10.01 6.46 1.92
N CYS A 170 -8.70 6.50 1.64
CA CYS A 170 -7.80 5.37 1.84
C CYS A 170 -7.80 4.88 3.29
N VAL A 171 -7.75 5.79 4.28
CA VAL A 171 -7.80 5.45 5.71
C VAL A 171 -9.13 4.82 6.08
N LEU A 172 -10.25 5.37 5.61
CA LEU A 172 -11.59 4.80 5.86
C LEU A 172 -11.73 3.42 5.22
N GLY A 173 -11.23 3.23 4.01
CA GLY A 173 -11.19 1.92 3.35
C GLY A 173 -10.33 0.91 4.12
N ALA A 174 -9.16 1.33 4.62
CA ALA A 174 -8.29 0.48 5.44
C ALA A 174 -8.95 0.10 6.77
N LEU A 175 -9.64 1.04 7.43
CA LEU A 175 -10.40 0.76 8.66
C LEU A 175 -11.55 -0.22 8.38
N LEU A 176 -12.30 -0.04 7.30
CA LEU A 176 -13.38 -0.94 6.92
C LEU A 176 -12.89 -2.37 6.69
N ILE A 177 -11.86 -2.54 5.85
CA ILE A 177 -11.26 -3.85 5.58
C ILE A 177 -10.69 -4.47 6.86
N GLY A 178 -10.03 -3.65 7.69
CA GLY A 178 -9.49 -4.09 8.98
C GLY A 178 -10.59 -4.57 9.94
N LEU A 179 -11.71 -3.84 10.04
CA LEU A 179 -12.88 -4.24 10.84
C LEU A 179 -13.47 -5.56 10.35
N ILE A 180 -13.66 -5.72 9.05
CA ILE A 180 -14.17 -6.96 8.46
C ILE A 180 -13.25 -8.13 8.79
N ARG A 181 -11.94 -7.98 8.59
CA ARG A 181 -10.97 -9.04 8.90
C ARG A 181 -10.92 -9.43 10.37
N ASN A 182 -11.14 -8.49 11.28
CA ASN A 182 -11.20 -8.76 12.72
C ASN A 182 -12.56 -9.32 13.17
N ALA A 183 -13.65 -8.97 12.47
CA ALA A 183 -14.99 -9.46 12.80
C ALA A 183 -15.23 -10.91 12.35
N LEU A 184 -14.66 -11.31 11.20
CA LEU A 184 -14.87 -12.66 10.65
C LEU A 184 -14.44 -13.81 11.61
N PRO A 185 -13.27 -13.76 12.28
CA PRO A 185 -12.91 -14.76 13.28
C PRO A 185 -13.83 -14.77 14.49
N ALA A 186 -14.39 -13.63 14.87
CA ALA A 186 -15.28 -13.50 16.03
C ALA A 186 -16.64 -14.21 15.83
N VAL A 187 -16.99 -14.55 14.59
CA VAL A 187 -18.21 -15.29 14.22
C VAL A 187 -17.88 -16.75 13.82
N ASP A 188 -16.74 -17.27 14.27
CA ASP A 188 -16.24 -18.63 13.99
C ASP A 188 -16.11 -18.98 12.49
N ILE A 189 -15.94 -17.96 11.63
CA ILE A 189 -15.71 -18.17 10.20
C ILE A 189 -14.26 -18.62 9.98
N SER A 190 -14.09 -19.81 9.36
CA SER A 190 -12.77 -20.36 9.09
C SER A 190 -11.90 -19.44 8.22
N GLN A 191 -10.58 -19.52 8.37
CA GLN A 191 -9.61 -18.73 7.59
C GLN A 191 -9.79 -18.87 6.08
N PHE A 192 -10.24 -20.02 5.59
CA PHE A 192 -10.50 -20.25 4.17
C PHE A 192 -11.65 -19.37 3.65
N TRP A 193 -12.73 -19.25 4.42
CA TRP A 193 -13.84 -18.38 4.08
C TRP A 193 -13.47 -16.90 4.17
N GLN A 194 -12.57 -16.52 5.06
CA GLN A 194 -12.07 -15.13 5.13
C GLN A 194 -11.36 -14.71 3.85
N LEU A 195 -10.57 -15.60 3.23
CA LEU A 195 -9.94 -15.35 1.94
C LEU A 195 -10.99 -15.19 0.82
N ALA A 196 -11.99 -16.05 0.77
CA ALA A 196 -13.06 -15.98 -0.23
C ALA A 196 -13.89 -14.69 -0.07
N ILE A 197 -14.28 -14.32 1.14
CA ILE A 197 -15.03 -13.09 1.44
C ILE A 197 -14.19 -11.86 1.09
N SER A 198 -12.92 -11.84 1.45
CA SER A 198 -12.02 -10.75 1.09
C SER A 198 -11.92 -10.59 -0.43
N GLY A 199 -11.76 -11.68 -1.17
CA GLY A 199 -11.74 -11.66 -2.63
C GLY A 199 -13.05 -11.16 -3.23
N ALA A 200 -14.20 -11.57 -2.68
CA ALA A 200 -15.51 -11.11 -3.14
C ALA A 200 -15.71 -9.59 -2.87
N ILE A 201 -15.26 -9.08 -1.73
CA ILE A 201 -15.31 -7.65 -1.40
C ILE A 201 -14.46 -6.85 -2.39
N ILE A 202 -13.24 -7.33 -2.70
CA ILE A 202 -12.36 -6.72 -3.69
C ILE A 202 -13.07 -6.61 -5.03
N LEU A 203 -13.61 -7.73 -5.51
CA LEU A 203 -14.26 -7.81 -6.81
C LEU A 203 -15.46 -6.85 -6.88
N MET A 204 -16.32 -6.85 -5.86
CA MET A 204 -17.46 -5.93 -5.80
C MET A 204 -17.01 -4.47 -5.78
N ALA A 205 -16.00 -4.12 -4.99
CA ALA A 205 -15.49 -2.76 -4.91
C ALA A 205 -14.95 -2.28 -6.27
N ILE A 206 -14.19 -3.12 -6.97
CA ILE A 206 -13.66 -2.80 -8.31
C ILE A 206 -14.80 -2.63 -9.31
N ILE A 207 -15.79 -3.52 -9.33
CA ILE A 207 -16.94 -3.42 -10.23
C ILE A 207 -17.72 -2.12 -10.00
N ILE A 208 -17.98 -1.76 -8.74
CA ILE A 208 -18.69 -0.52 -8.40
C ILE A 208 -17.87 0.70 -8.84
N ASN A 209 -16.56 0.71 -8.55
CA ASN A 209 -15.69 1.83 -8.92
C ASN A 209 -15.64 2.01 -10.43
N THR A 210 -15.38 0.94 -11.18
CA THR A 210 -15.33 0.97 -12.66
C THR A 210 -16.65 1.45 -13.27
N LYS A 211 -17.80 0.98 -12.76
CA LYS A 211 -19.11 1.45 -13.24
C LYS A 211 -19.35 2.92 -12.93
N THR A 212 -18.87 3.40 -11.80
CA THR A 212 -19.01 4.81 -11.41
C THR A 212 -18.15 5.72 -12.29
N GLU A 213 -16.93 5.32 -12.60
CA GLU A 213 -16.04 6.05 -13.52
C GLU A 213 -16.65 6.10 -14.94
N GLN A 214 -17.09 5.00 -15.48
CA GLN A 214 -17.72 4.94 -16.81
C GLN A 214 -18.97 5.81 -16.90
N ARG A 215 -19.76 5.92 -15.83
CA ARG A 215 -20.93 6.83 -15.78
C ARG A 215 -20.51 8.29 -15.85
N LYS A 216 -19.47 8.69 -15.10
CA LYS A 216 -18.94 10.07 -15.11
C LYS A 216 -18.43 10.47 -16.50
N GLU A 217 -17.68 9.60 -17.17
CA GLU A 217 -17.20 9.86 -18.54
C GLU A 217 -18.34 10.04 -19.54
N LYS A 218 -19.37 9.21 -19.46
CA LYS A 218 -20.57 9.34 -20.34
C LYS A 218 -21.32 10.65 -20.09
N THR A 219 -21.43 11.11 -18.85
CA THR A 219 -22.11 12.37 -18.52
C THR A 219 -21.37 13.56 -19.13
N ILE A 220 -20.03 13.58 -19.04
CA ILE A 220 -19.19 14.64 -19.61
C ILE A 220 -19.29 14.68 -21.16
N MET A 221 -19.39 13.51 -21.80
CA MET A 221 -19.54 13.44 -23.28
C MET A 221 -20.93 13.84 -23.79
N VAL A 222 -21.94 13.84 -22.95
CA VAL A 222 -23.32 14.22 -23.34
C VAL A 222 -23.55 15.72 -23.12
N GLU A 223 -22.76 16.36 -22.25
CA GLU A 223 -22.87 17.81 -21.98
C GLU A 223 -22.01 18.69 -22.91
N ASN A 224 -21.21 18.10 -23.80
CA ASN A 224 -20.46 18.77 -24.87
C ASN A 224 -21.05 18.45 -26.23
#